data_d27a696ca6648fcbe680d6f28741603d
#
_entry.id   d27a696ca6648fcbe680d6f28741603d
#
_cell.length_a   1.000
_cell.length_b   1.000
_cell.length_c   1.000
_cell.angle_alpha   90.00
_cell.angle_beta   90.00
_cell.angle_gamma   90.00
#
_symmetry.space_group_name_H-M   'P 1'
#
loop_
_entity.id
_entity.type
_entity.pdbx_description
1 polymer ?
#
loop_
_entity_poly.entity_id
_entity_poly.type
_entity_poly.pdbx_seq_one_letter_code
_entity_poly.pdbx_strand_id
1 'polypeptide(L)'
;MVITITGRKGGIGKTTTAVHLAAYFHTQGKTLLVDGDPNDSALMWSRGNGFPFQTIDAAEMQAHLQQHCYDCVVVDTKAHPEPEDIQVLADNCDLLILPSRPSFLDLHALLQTVQVLEQLQANYRVLLTMVRPPKRTDKHTRRMTAREFLQREGIPVFETEIQQLVVFEEAPDRGILVKQFSGSWAEKAWESYRQLGEEIQREGSDGWSQAKAQCV
;
A
#
# COMPACT_ATOMS: atom_id res chain seq x y z
N MET A 1 6.35 -0.23 -13.52
CA MET A 1 6.55 0.12 -12.09
C MET A 1 6.00 -0.99 -11.22
N VAL A 2 6.75 -1.43 -10.22
CA VAL A 2 6.33 -2.45 -9.25
C VAL A 2 6.28 -1.83 -7.85
N ILE A 3 5.10 -1.84 -7.24
CA ILE A 3 4.87 -1.33 -5.87
C ILE A 3 4.49 -2.52 -4.99
N THR A 4 5.20 -2.72 -3.89
CA THR A 4 4.91 -3.80 -2.95
C THR A 4 4.47 -3.24 -1.60
N ILE A 5 3.34 -3.74 -1.09
CA ILE A 5 2.80 -3.34 0.20
C ILE A 5 3.12 -4.44 1.22
N THR A 6 3.94 -4.12 2.22
CA THR A 6 4.37 -5.08 3.22
C THR A 6 4.33 -4.53 4.64
N GLY A 7 4.38 -5.41 5.64
CA GLY A 7 4.41 -5.01 7.04
C GLY A 7 4.13 -6.16 7.99
N ARG A 8 4.73 -6.07 9.20
CA ARG A 8 4.75 -7.17 10.18
C ARG A 8 3.40 -7.44 10.86
N LYS A 9 2.46 -6.52 10.84
CA LYS A 9 1.18 -6.71 11.56
C LYS A 9 0.02 -7.02 10.63
N GLY A 10 -0.91 -7.85 11.11
CA GLY A 10 -2.22 -8.01 10.52
C GLY A 10 -3.11 -6.77 10.74
N GLY A 11 -4.03 -6.52 9.84
CA GLY A 11 -5.04 -5.48 9.99
C GLY A 11 -4.51 -4.03 10.02
N ILE A 12 -3.37 -3.75 9.39
CA ILE A 12 -2.81 -2.40 9.24
C ILE A 12 -3.16 -1.74 7.90
N GLY A 13 -4.01 -2.38 7.11
CA GLY A 13 -4.48 -1.84 5.83
C GLY A 13 -3.61 -2.18 4.61
N LYS A 14 -2.82 -3.27 4.63
CA LYS A 14 -2.03 -3.72 3.47
C LYS A 14 -2.91 -3.96 2.25
N THR A 15 -3.81 -4.93 2.33
CA THR A 15 -4.73 -5.29 1.23
C THR A 15 -5.58 -4.10 0.78
N THR A 16 -6.10 -3.31 1.73
CA THR A 16 -6.86 -2.10 1.41
C THR A 16 -6.02 -1.11 0.60
N THR A 17 -4.73 -0.94 0.97
CA THR A 17 -3.81 -0.05 0.26
C THR A 17 -3.48 -0.62 -1.13
N ALA A 18 -3.18 -1.92 -1.24
CA ALA A 18 -2.87 -2.56 -2.51
C ALA A 18 -4.03 -2.43 -3.51
N VAL A 19 -5.24 -2.78 -3.09
CA VAL A 19 -6.46 -2.70 -3.90
C VAL A 19 -6.72 -1.28 -4.42
N HIS A 20 -6.63 -0.27 -3.54
CA HIS A 20 -6.96 1.10 -3.92
C HIS A 20 -5.83 1.78 -4.73
N LEU A 21 -4.57 1.43 -4.51
CA LEU A 21 -3.48 1.86 -5.38
C LEU A 21 -3.58 1.22 -6.76
N ALA A 22 -3.88 -0.08 -6.85
CA ALA A 22 -4.16 -0.73 -8.14
C ALA A 22 -5.31 -0.03 -8.87
N ALA A 23 -6.38 0.35 -8.15
CA ALA A 23 -7.50 1.10 -8.72
C ALA A 23 -7.13 2.50 -9.19
N TYR A 24 -6.21 3.17 -8.51
CA TYR A 24 -5.69 4.48 -8.93
C TYR A 24 -4.82 4.33 -10.18
N PHE A 25 -3.81 3.47 -10.15
CA PHE A 25 -2.89 3.28 -11.28
C PHE A 25 -3.58 2.74 -12.51
N HIS A 26 -4.65 1.96 -12.35
CA HIS A 26 -5.48 1.53 -13.49
C HIS A 26 -6.14 2.70 -14.23
N THR A 27 -6.32 3.86 -13.60
CA THR A 27 -6.78 5.07 -14.31
C THR A 27 -5.69 5.71 -15.18
N GLN A 28 -4.44 5.31 -14.98
CA GLN A 28 -3.26 5.85 -15.68
C GLN A 28 -2.73 4.87 -16.73
N GLY A 29 -2.97 3.57 -16.56
CA GLY A 29 -2.48 2.53 -17.46
C GLY A 29 -2.90 1.12 -17.05
N LYS A 30 -2.43 0.14 -17.82
CA LYS A 30 -2.74 -1.28 -17.56
C LYS A 30 -2.09 -1.71 -16.25
N THR A 31 -2.89 -2.09 -15.28
CA THR A 31 -2.45 -2.42 -13.91
C THR A 31 -2.80 -3.85 -13.55
N LEU A 32 -1.89 -4.52 -12.85
CA LEU A 32 -2.06 -5.84 -12.25
C LEU A 32 -2.01 -5.72 -10.74
N LEU A 33 -2.94 -6.38 -10.04
CA LEU A 33 -2.87 -6.63 -8.62
C LEU A 33 -2.43 -8.08 -8.39
N VAL A 34 -1.41 -8.28 -7.57
CA VAL A 34 -0.90 -9.60 -7.20
C VAL A 34 -1.18 -9.83 -5.71
N ASP A 35 -1.85 -10.92 -5.40
CA ASP A 35 -2.12 -11.35 -4.01
C ASP A 35 -1.04 -12.36 -3.58
N GLY A 36 -0.21 -11.96 -2.63
CA GLY A 36 0.82 -12.79 -2.01
C GLY A 36 0.51 -13.11 -0.53
N ASP A 37 -0.73 -12.85 -0.06
CA ASP A 37 -1.16 -13.25 1.26
C ASP A 37 -1.82 -14.66 1.19
N PRO A 38 -1.38 -15.65 1.98
CA PRO A 38 -2.01 -16.98 2.02
C PRO A 38 -3.50 -16.98 2.37
N ASN A 39 -4.03 -15.87 2.85
CA ASN A 39 -5.46 -15.72 3.12
C ASN A 39 -6.26 -15.28 1.88
N ASP A 40 -5.64 -15.06 0.72
CA ASP A 40 -6.28 -14.67 -0.54
C ASP A 40 -7.19 -13.43 -0.41
N SER A 41 -6.81 -12.48 0.45
CA SER A 41 -7.70 -11.37 0.81
C SER A 41 -8.02 -10.45 -0.36
N ALA A 42 -7.05 -10.14 -1.21
CA ALA A 42 -7.25 -9.33 -2.40
C ALA A 42 -8.01 -10.10 -3.49
N LEU A 43 -7.71 -11.39 -3.67
CA LEU A 43 -8.42 -12.28 -4.58
C LEU A 43 -9.89 -12.44 -4.17
N MET A 44 -10.17 -12.69 -2.89
CA MET A 44 -11.53 -12.78 -2.36
C MET A 44 -12.32 -11.49 -2.59
N TRP A 45 -11.70 -10.35 -2.32
CA TRP A 45 -12.33 -9.05 -2.56
C TRP A 45 -12.63 -8.82 -4.05
N SER A 46 -11.72 -9.22 -4.95
CA SER A 46 -11.89 -9.04 -6.39
C SER A 46 -13.02 -9.89 -7.02
N ARG A 47 -13.45 -10.99 -6.36
CA ARG A 47 -14.51 -11.90 -6.86
C ARG A 47 -15.88 -11.21 -7.02
N GLY A 48 -16.09 -10.07 -6.38
CA GLY A 48 -17.32 -9.27 -6.51
C GLY A 48 -17.52 -8.60 -7.87
N ASN A 49 -16.61 -8.79 -8.83
CA ASN A 49 -16.61 -8.14 -10.15
C ASN A 49 -16.61 -6.61 -10.13
N GLY A 50 -16.25 -6.02 -8.97
CA GLY A 50 -16.17 -4.57 -8.82
C GLY A 50 -14.84 -3.95 -9.26
N PHE A 51 -13.83 -4.76 -9.60
CA PHE A 51 -12.51 -4.27 -9.98
C PHE A 51 -12.37 -4.10 -11.49
N PRO A 52 -11.87 -2.97 -11.98
CA PRO A 52 -11.62 -2.74 -13.40
C PRO A 52 -10.27 -3.30 -13.88
N PHE A 53 -9.48 -3.89 -12.99
CA PHE A 53 -8.15 -4.46 -13.24
C PHE A 53 -8.13 -5.95 -12.86
N GLN A 54 -7.11 -6.64 -13.35
CA GLN A 54 -6.92 -8.06 -13.05
C GLN A 54 -6.25 -8.25 -11.69
N THR A 55 -6.70 -9.29 -10.97
CA THR A 55 -6.07 -9.76 -9.72
C THR A 55 -5.67 -11.22 -9.91
N ILE A 56 -4.43 -11.57 -9.55
CA ILE A 56 -3.88 -12.94 -9.66
C ILE A 56 -3.20 -13.35 -8.35
N ASP A 57 -3.01 -14.65 -8.18
CA ASP A 57 -2.16 -15.22 -7.14
C ASP A 57 -0.68 -14.97 -7.45
N ALA A 58 0.14 -14.78 -6.41
CA ALA A 58 1.57 -14.55 -6.55
C ALA A 58 2.30 -15.73 -7.24
N ALA A 59 1.81 -16.96 -7.09
CA ALA A 59 2.38 -18.13 -7.76
C ALA A 59 2.24 -18.06 -9.28
N GLU A 60 1.24 -17.33 -9.78
CA GLU A 60 0.99 -17.16 -11.24
C GLU A 60 1.77 -15.96 -11.81
N MET A 61 2.32 -15.08 -10.97
CA MET A 61 2.89 -13.79 -11.35
C MET A 61 3.95 -13.93 -12.45
N GLN A 62 4.92 -14.82 -12.29
CA GLN A 62 6.02 -14.97 -13.24
C GLN A 62 5.52 -15.38 -14.63
N ALA A 63 4.70 -16.42 -14.70
CA ALA A 63 4.14 -16.90 -15.97
C ALA A 63 3.25 -15.84 -16.63
N HIS A 64 2.52 -15.10 -15.81
CA HIS A 64 1.61 -14.05 -16.28
C HIS A 64 2.36 -12.85 -16.88
N LEU A 65 3.43 -12.39 -16.22
CA LEU A 65 4.26 -11.29 -16.69
C LEU A 65 5.07 -11.63 -17.95
N GLN A 66 5.36 -12.91 -18.20
CA GLN A 66 5.97 -13.35 -19.47
C GLN A 66 5.04 -13.20 -20.67
N GLN A 67 3.72 -13.22 -20.45
CA GLN A 67 2.71 -13.18 -21.50
C GLN A 67 2.06 -11.80 -21.67
N HIS A 68 2.15 -10.94 -20.65
CA HIS A 68 1.44 -9.68 -20.59
C HIS A 68 2.31 -8.57 -20.04
N CYS A 69 2.25 -7.39 -20.67
CA CYS A 69 2.89 -6.18 -20.19
C CYS A 69 1.91 -5.35 -19.36
N TYR A 70 2.44 -4.75 -18.28
CA TYR A 70 1.69 -3.86 -17.39
C TYR A 70 2.49 -2.58 -17.14
N ASP A 71 1.79 -1.45 -17.05
CA ASP A 71 2.39 -0.16 -16.69
C ASP A 71 2.67 -0.10 -15.18
N CYS A 72 1.81 -0.76 -14.40
CA CYS A 72 1.96 -0.88 -12.95
C CYS A 72 1.60 -2.27 -12.45
N VAL A 73 2.41 -2.81 -11.55
CA VAL A 73 2.12 -4.03 -10.78
C VAL A 73 2.09 -3.66 -9.31
N VAL A 74 0.99 -3.96 -8.63
CA VAL A 74 0.85 -3.75 -7.19
C VAL A 74 0.80 -5.10 -6.51
N VAL A 75 1.66 -5.31 -5.51
CA VAL A 75 1.77 -6.59 -4.79
C VAL A 75 1.30 -6.42 -3.35
N ASP A 76 0.25 -7.14 -2.96
CA ASP A 76 -0.15 -7.33 -1.56
C ASP A 76 0.65 -8.49 -0.96
N THR A 77 1.09 -8.37 0.30
CA THR A 77 1.89 -9.42 0.92
C THR A 77 1.30 -9.90 2.25
N LYS A 78 1.72 -11.10 2.65
CA LYS A 78 1.39 -11.66 3.97
C LYS A 78 1.80 -10.73 5.11
N ALA A 79 1.17 -10.90 6.27
CA ALA A 79 1.67 -10.33 7.51
C ALA A 79 2.89 -11.12 8.03
N HIS A 80 3.73 -10.47 8.83
CA HIS A 80 4.93 -11.08 9.45
C HIS A 80 5.91 -11.68 8.42
N PRO A 81 6.39 -10.89 7.43
CA PRO A 81 7.44 -11.37 6.55
C PRO A 81 8.71 -11.63 7.35
N GLU A 82 9.41 -12.72 7.02
CA GLU A 82 10.74 -13.00 7.55
C GLU A 82 11.78 -12.06 6.90
N PRO A 83 12.97 -11.87 7.49
CA PRO A 83 14.00 -11.00 6.91
C PRO A 83 14.36 -11.34 5.47
N GLU A 84 14.41 -12.63 5.14
CA GLU A 84 14.68 -13.14 3.79
C GLU A 84 13.56 -12.75 2.80
N ASP A 85 12.29 -12.81 3.24
CA ASP A 85 11.15 -12.33 2.44
C ASP A 85 11.30 -10.84 2.12
N ILE A 86 11.69 -10.03 3.13
CA ILE A 86 11.86 -8.57 2.97
C ILE A 86 12.94 -8.27 1.93
N GLN A 87 14.06 -9.00 1.93
CA GLN A 87 15.11 -8.84 0.93
C GLN A 87 14.59 -9.15 -0.47
N VAL A 88 13.92 -10.28 -0.65
CA VAL A 88 13.33 -10.66 -1.95
C VAL A 88 12.35 -9.59 -2.45
N LEU A 89 11.50 -9.06 -1.56
CA LEU A 89 10.56 -8.00 -1.92
C LEU A 89 11.29 -6.71 -2.32
N ALA A 90 12.33 -6.32 -1.57
CA ALA A 90 13.13 -5.12 -1.86
C ALA A 90 13.87 -5.21 -3.20
N ASP A 91 14.43 -6.38 -3.53
CA ASP A 91 15.17 -6.61 -4.76
C ASP A 91 14.27 -6.63 -6.03
N ASN A 92 12.97 -6.87 -5.85
CA ASN A 92 12.02 -7.07 -6.94
C ASN A 92 10.91 -6.00 -7.04
N CYS A 93 11.04 -4.87 -6.34
CA CYS A 93 10.10 -3.76 -6.49
C CYS A 93 10.81 -2.42 -6.65
N ASP A 94 10.10 -1.43 -7.19
CA ASP A 94 10.56 -0.06 -7.31
C ASP A 94 10.31 0.73 -6.02
N LEU A 95 9.26 0.36 -5.27
CA LEU A 95 8.87 0.99 -4.01
C LEU A 95 8.23 -0.01 -3.05
N LEU A 96 8.72 -0.05 -1.81
CA LEU A 96 8.06 -0.72 -0.68
C LEU A 96 7.21 0.29 0.10
N ILE A 97 5.92 0.02 0.23
CA ILE A 97 5.04 0.80 1.11
C ILE A 97 4.82 0.03 2.40
N LEU A 98 5.05 0.70 3.52
CA LEU A 98 4.92 0.15 4.87
C LEU A 98 3.71 0.81 5.58
N PRO A 99 2.50 0.25 5.47
CA PRO A 99 1.37 0.74 6.25
C PRO A 99 1.63 0.59 7.74
N SER A 100 1.26 1.61 8.52
CA SER A 100 1.35 1.56 9.98
C SER A 100 0.25 2.41 10.62
N ARG A 101 -0.33 1.92 11.71
CA ARG A 101 -1.22 2.74 12.54
C ARG A 101 -0.39 3.71 13.36
N PRO A 102 -0.91 4.91 13.70
CA PRO A 102 -0.24 5.87 14.56
C PRO A 102 -0.31 5.46 16.04
N SER A 103 0.07 4.22 16.36
CA SER A 103 0.13 3.70 17.71
C SER A 103 1.55 3.29 18.08
N PHE A 104 1.92 3.43 19.35
CA PHE A 104 3.26 3.09 19.84
C PHE A 104 3.68 1.66 19.47
N LEU A 105 2.79 0.67 19.67
CA LEU A 105 3.10 -0.73 19.39
C LEU A 105 3.23 -1.03 17.89
N ASP A 106 2.50 -0.30 17.04
CA ASP A 106 2.59 -0.48 15.59
C ASP A 106 3.86 0.17 15.06
N LEU A 107 4.21 1.36 15.53
CA LEU A 107 5.46 2.02 15.19
C LEU A 107 6.68 1.22 15.67
N HIS A 108 6.64 0.63 16.87
CA HIS A 108 7.73 -0.20 17.35
C HIS A 108 7.94 -1.46 16.47
N ALA A 109 6.85 -2.11 16.04
CA ALA A 109 6.95 -3.24 15.12
C ALA A 109 7.45 -2.82 13.72
N LEU A 110 7.10 -1.62 13.26
CA LEU A 110 7.57 -1.04 12.01
C LEU A 110 9.10 -0.86 12.01
N LEU A 111 9.69 -0.38 13.11
CA LEU A 111 11.14 -0.15 13.22
C LEU A 111 11.96 -1.40 12.92
N GLN A 112 11.48 -2.58 13.28
CA GLN A 112 12.18 -3.83 12.98
C GLN A 112 12.26 -4.11 11.47
N THR A 113 11.23 -3.75 10.71
CA THR A 113 11.24 -3.84 9.24
C THR A 113 12.13 -2.76 8.64
N VAL A 114 12.05 -1.54 9.15
CA VAL A 114 12.85 -0.40 8.70
C VAL A 114 14.34 -0.70 8.83
N GLN A 115 14.79 -1.25 9.96
CA GLN A 115 16.21 -1.61 10.17
C GLN A 115 16.74 -2.57 9.09
N VAL A 116 15.94 -3.55 8.68
CA VAL A 116 16.33 -4.47 7.59
C VAL A 116 16.39 -3.71 6.26
N LEU A 117 15.39 -2.90 5.95
CA LEU A 117 15.34 -2.15 4.69
C LEU A 117 16.45 -1.11 4.56
N GLU A 118 16.86 -0.47 5.66
CA GLU A 118 18.01 0.45 5.68
C GLU A 118 19.32 -0.28 5.40
N GLN A 119 19.53 -1.47 5.97
CA GLN A 119 20.71 -2.30 5.67
C GLN A 119 20.76 -2.73 4.20
N LEU A 120 19.60 -2.97 3.61
CA LEU A 120 19.45 -3.32 2.19
C LEU A 120 19.50 -2.10 1.25
N GLN A 121 19.54 -0.88 1.78
CA GLN A 121 19.41 0.36 1.02
C GLN A 121 18.16 0.37 0.12
N ALA A 122 17.09 -0.27 0.58
CA ALA A 122 15.85 -0.42 -0.15
C ALA A 122 15.10 0.92 -0.27
N ASN A 123 14.41 1.10 -1.39
CA ASN A 123 13.49 2.22 -1.56
C ASN A 123 12.17 1.91 -0.85
N TYR A 124 11.93 2.53 0.30
CA TYR A 124 10.70 2.33 1.06
C TYR A 124 10.13 3.63 1.59
N ARG A 125 8.83 3.62 1.91
CA ARG A 125 8.16 4.73 2.57
C ARG A 125 7.03 4.25 3.47
N VAL A 126 6.88 4.89 4.62
CA VAL A 126 5.81 4.58 5.60
C VAL A 126 4.54 5.30 5.20
N LEU A 127 3.40 4.59 5.24
CA LEU A 127 2.06 5.14 5.09
C LEU A 127 1.32 5.07 6.42
N LEU A 128 0.98 6.22 6.99
CA LEU A 128 0.11 6.25 8.17
C LEU A 128 -1.32 5.91 7.78
N THR A 129 -1.83 4.82 8.34
CA THR A 129 -3.18 4.28 8.07
C THR A 129 -4.05 4.32 9.32
N MET A 130 -5.36 4.19 9.14
CA MET A 130 -6.34 4.21 10.24
C MET A 130 -6.16 5.41 11.17
N VAL A 131 -5.79 6.54 10.59
CA VAL A 131 -5.62 7.80 11.30
C VAL A 131 -6.99 8.32 11.71
N ARG A 132 -7.20 8.51 13.00
CA ARG A 132 -8.46 9.08 13.48
C ARG A 132 -8.54 10.55 13.14
N PRO A 133 -9.69 11.04 12.65
CA PRO A 133 -9.90 12.47 12.46
C PRO A 133 -9.62 13.23 13.76
N PRO A 134 -8.99 14.43 13.69
CA PRO A 134 -8.73 15.24 14.88
C PRO A 134 -10.06 15.61 15.53
N LYS A 135 -10.20 15.35 16.83
CA LYS A 135 -11.31 15.90 17.63
C LYS A 135 -11.04 17.37 17.87
N ARG A 136 -12.11 18.19 17.89
CA ARG A 136 -12.03 19.65 18.14
C ARG A 136 -11.29 20.03 19.43
N THR A 137 -11.18 19.10 20.37
CA THR A 137 -10.56 19.29 21.70
C THR A 137 -9.13 18.76 21.80
N ASP A 138 -8.62 18.00 20.82
CA ASP A 138 -7.29 17.40 20.90
C ASP A 138 -6.24 18.39 20.39
N LYS A 139 -5.52 19.00 21.34
CA LYS A 139 -4.36 19.87 21.04
C LYS A 139 -3.19 19.08 20.44
N HIS A 140 -3.09 17.77 20.73
CA HIS A 140 -2.09 16.87 20.18
C HIS A 140 -2.77 15.57 19.77
N THR A 141 -2.85 15.32 18.47
CA THR A 141 -3.39 14.06 17.96
C THR A 141 -2.26 13.01 17.91
N ARG A 142 -2.59 11.73 18.13
CA ARG A 142 -1.62 10.61 17.94
C ARG A 142 -0.98 10.63 16.55
N ARG A 143 -1.65 11.20 15.58
CA ARG A 143 -1.18 11.39 14.21
C ARG A 143 0.08 12.25 14.16
N MET A 144 0.04 13.44 14.77
CA MET A 144 1.18 14.36 14.81
C MET A 144 2.36 13.72 15.54
N THR A 145 2.10 13.07 16.65
CA THR A 145 3.14 12.39 17.43
C THR A 145 3.81 11.28 16.63
N ALA A 146 3.03 10.47 15.88
CA ALA A 146 3.59 9.40 15.04
C ALA A 146 4.47 9.95 13.92
N ARG A 147 4.00 10.99 13.24
CA ARG A 147 4.77 11.65 12.17
C ARG A 147 6.04 12.30 12.71
N GLU A 148 5.95 13.04 13.80
CA GLU A 148 7.12 13.64 14.44
C GLU A 148 8.15 12.59 14.87
N PHE A 149 7.69 11.46 15.39
CA PHE A 149 8.55 10.33 15.73
C PHE A 149 9.29 9.80 14.50
N LEU A 150 8.59 9.46 13.43
CA LEU A 150 9.19 8.96 12.19
C LEU A 150 10.21 9.95 11.60
N GLN A 151 9.87 11.24 11.60
CA GLN A 151 10.77 12.28 11.09
C GLN A 151 12.05 12.41 11.93
N ARG A 152 11.97 12.30 13.27
CA ARG A 152 13.12 12.32 14.16
C ARG A 152 14.06 11.13 13.96
N GLU A 153 13.48 9.97 13.64
CA GLU A 153 14.23 8.76 13.30
C GLU A 153 14.77 8.78 11.85
N GLY A 154 14.51 9.83 11.09
CA GLY A 154 14.93 9.92 9.69
C GLY A 154 14.17 8.98 8.74
N ILE A 155 13.05 8.41 9.18
CA ILE A 155 12.27 7.44 8.42
C ILE A 155 11.39 8.16 7.39
N PRO A 156 11.48 7.82 6.09
CA PRO A 156 10.66 8.43 5.06
C PRO A 156 9.18 8.07 5.25
N VAL A 157 8.33 9.07 5.28
CA VAL A 157 6.88 8.94 5.48
C VAL A 157 6.13 9.76 4.44
N PHE A 158 5.07 9.19 3.86
CA PHE A 158 4.20 9.91 2.93
C PHE A 158 3.53 11.11 3.61
N GLU A 159 3.33 12.19 2.89
CA GLU A 159 2.51 13.33 3.35
C GLU A 159 1.05 12.91 3.49
N THR A 160 0.60 12.09 2.56
CA THR A 160 -0.75 11.52 2.55
C THR A 160 -0.94 10.54 3.72
N GLU A 161 -2.12 10.58 4.33
CA GLU A 161 -2.54 9.68 5.40
C GLU A 161 -3.91 9.08 5.10
N ILE A 162 -4.09 7.80 5.44
CA ILE A 162 -5.38 7.13 5.26
C ILE A 162 -6.17 7.15 6.56
N GLN A 163 -7.29 7.84 6.55
CA GLN A 163 -8.15 7.94 7.72
C GLN A 163 -8.88 6.63 8.01
N GLN A 164 -9.23 6.40 9.28
CA GLN A 164 -10.11 5.30 9.67
C GLN A 164 -11.54 5.66 9.28
N LEU A 165 -12.05 5.04 8.23
CA LEU A 165 -13.41 5.23 7.70
C LEU A 165 -14.11 3.88 7.56
N VAL A 166 -15.37 3.81 7.95
CA VAL A 166 -16.18 2.57 7.91
C VAL A 166 -16.31 2.02 6.49
N VAL A 167 -16.32 2.88 5.50
CA VAL A 167 -16.40 2.46 4.08
C VAL A 167 -15.27 1.51 3.66
N PHE A 168 -14.10 1.56 4.32
CA PHE A 168 -13.01 0.62 4.06
C PHE A 168 -13.27 -0.78 4.62
N GLU A 169 -14.13 -0.89 5.64
CA GLU A 169 -14.57 -2.15 6.22
C GLU A 169 -15.72 -2.76 5.39
N GLU A 170 -16.62 -1.92 4.86
CA GLU A 170 -17.76 -2.36 4.06
C GLU A 170 -17.39 -2.73 2.60
N ALA A 171 -16.33 -2.15 2.06
CA ALA A 171 -15.97 -2.34 0.65
C ALA A 171 -15.59 -3.80 0.31
N PRO A 172 -14.79 -4.52 1.11
CA PRO A 172 -14.51 -5.93 0.92
C PRO A 172 -15.77 -6.81 0.98
N ASP A 173 -16.68 -6.54 1.93
CA ASP A 173 -17.92 -7.32 2.09
C ASP A 173 -18.82 -7.25 0.86
N ARG A 174 -18.75 -6.13 0.13
CA ARG A 174 -19.51 -5.93 -1.11
C ARG A 174 -18.75 -6.31 -2.39
N GLY A 175 -17.46 -6.63 -2.27
CA GLY A 175 -16.62 -6.92 -3.43
C GLY A 175 -16.43 -5.72 -4.37
N ILE A 176 -16.44 -4.48 -3.86
CA ILE A 176 -16.33 -3.25 -4.65
C ILE A 176 -15.27 -2.30 -4.09
N LEU A 177 -14.89 -1.29 -4.87
CA LEU A 177 -13.97 -0.23 -4.46
C LEU A 177 -14.71 0.89 -3.71
N VAL A 178 -14.01 1.60 -2.81
CA VAL A 178 -14.63 2.73 -2.08
C VAL A 178 -15.19 3.81 -3.00
N LYS A 179 -14.61 4.03 -4.20
CA LYS A 179 -15.11 4.97 -5.19
C LYS A 179 -16.48 4.61 -5.79
N GLN A 180 -16.95 3.39 -5.57
CA GLN A 180 -18.25 2.91 -6.06
C GLN A 180 -19.38 3.10 -5.03
N PHE A 181 -19.03 3.52 -3.81
CA PHE A 181 -20.02 3.94 -2.83
C PHE A 181 -20.46 5.40 -3.09
N SER A 182 -21.67 5.73 -2.65
CA SER A 182 -22.16 7.10 -2.65
C SER A 182 -21.88 7.79 -1.31
N GLY A 183 -21.65 9.10 -1.36
CA GLY A 183 -21.53 9.94 -0.17
C GLY A 183 -20.12 10.43 0.16
N SER A 184 -20.07 11.48 0.96
CA SER A 184 -18.85 12.25 1.25
C SER A 184 -17.72 11.42 1.90
N TRP A 185 -18.05 10.39 2.67
CA TRP A 185 -17.04 9.51 3.27
C TRP A 185 -16.36 8.62 2.23
N ALA A 186 -17.12 8.16 1.24
CA ALA A 186 -16.56 7.37 0.13
C ALA A 186 -15.68 8.26 -0.77
N GLU A 187 -16.14 9.46 -1.09
CA GLU A 187 -15.34 10.46 -1.82
C GLU A 187 -14.03 10.77 -1.08
N LYS A 188 -14.10 10.99 0.23
CA LYS A 188 -12.92 11.25 1.06
C LYS A 188 -11.97 10.06 1.11
N ALA A 189 -12.50 8.84 1.22
CA ALA A 189 -11.71 7.62 1.22
C ALA A 189 -10.97 7.47 -0.11
N TRP A 190 -11.66 7.64 -1.24
CA TRP A 190 -11.05 7.58 -2.56
C TRP A 190 -10.02 8.69 -2.77
N GLU A 191 -10.35 9.92 -2.37
CA GLU A 191 -9.47 11.07 -2.49
C GLU A 191 -8.13 10.85 -1.78
N SER A 192 -8.13 10.19 -0.61
CA SER A 192 -6.88 9.87 0.09
C SER A 192 -5.97 8.96 -0.72
N TYR A 193 -6.52 7.95 -1.42
CA TYR A 193 -5.73 7.08 -2.29
C TYR A 193 -5.35 7.73 -3.61
N ARG A 194 -6.16 8.66 -4.12
CA ARG A 194 -5.79 9.49 -5.28
C ARG A 194 -4.57 10.35 -4.95
N GLN A 195 -4.59 11.05 -3.80
CA GLN A 195 -3.47 11.85 -3.31
C GLN A 195 -2.22 11.01 -3.10
N LEU A 196 -2.34 9.82 -2.50
CA LEU A 196 -1.22 8.89 -2.33
C LEU A 196 -0.62 8.49 -3.68
N GLY A 197 -1.47 8.14 -4.65
CA GLY A 197 -1.00 7.77 -5.98
C GLY A 197 -0.29 8.90 -6.71
N GLU A 198 -0.80 10.13 -6.59
CA GLU A 198 -0.15 11.33 -7.13
C GLU A 198 1.19 11.63 -6.46
N GLU A 199 1.27 11.45 -5.14
CA GLU A 199 2.51 11.58 -4.38
C GLU A 199 3.56 10.56 -4.87
N ILE A 200 3.16 9.30 -5.04
CA ILE A 200 4.02 8.23 -5.57
C ILE A 200 4.53 8.59 -6.98
N GLN A 201 3.67 9.06 -7.88
CA GLN A 201 4.07 9.42 -9.24
C GLN A 201 5.05 10.60 -9.27
N ARG A 202 4.81 11.63 -8.48
CA ARG A 202 5.68 12.79 -8.38
C ARG A 202 7.11 12.41 -7.95
N GLU A 203 7.23 11.56 -6.94
CA GLU A 203 8.51 11.09 -6.44
C GLU A 203 9.21 10.12 -7.40
N GLY A 204 8.43 9.29 -8.09
CA GLY A 204 8.95 8.39 -9.12
C GLY A 204 9.55 9.12 -10.31
N SER A 205 9.05 10.32 -10.65
CA SER A 205 9.61 11.16 -11.72
C SER A 205 10.96 11.79 -11.34
N ASP A 206 11.23 11.96 -10.05
CA ASP A 206 12.41 12.64 -9.53
C ASP A 206 13.60 11.70 -9.25
N GLY A 207 13.48 10.37 -9.37
CA GLY A 207 14.63 9.53 -9.09
C GLY A 207 14.45 8.03 -8.95
N TRP A 208 13.29 7.45 -9.23
CA TRP A 208 13.21 5.99 -9.25
C TRP A 208 13.81 5.48 -10.56
N SER A 209 14.86 4.67 -10.41
CA SER A 209 15.48 4.00 -11.55
C SER A 209 14.40 3.34 -12.41
N GLN A 210 14.28 3.73 -13.67
CA GLN A 210 13.45 3.07 -14.69
C GLN A 210 13.95 1.65 -15.04
N ALA A 211 14.48 0.95 -14.06
CA ALA A 211 15.01 -0.38 -14.20
C ALA A 211 13.96 -1.37 -13.69
N LYS A 212 13.34 -2.05 -14.63
CA LYS A 212 12.81 -3.42 -14.57
C LYS A 212 11.37 -3.67 -15.05
N ALA A 213 10.70 -2.75 -15.71
CA ALA A 213 9.54 -3.09 -16.53
C ALA A 213 9.94 -3.20 -18.00
N GLN A 214 11.03 -3.92 -18.29
CA GLN A 214 11.31 -4.34 -19.66
C GLN A 214 10.54 -5.62 -19.91
N CYS A 215 9.55 -5.55 -20.82
CA CYS A 215 9.06 -6.72 -21.53
C CYS A 215 10.28 -7.42 -22.14
N VAL A 216 10.57 -8.63 -21.68
CA VAL A 216 11.50 -9.54 -22.33
C VAL A 216 10.73 -10.29 -23.40
#